data_5f7cbc3c229c838b8370eb28c6717825
#
_entry.id   5f7cbc3c229c838b8370eb28c6717825
#
_cell.length_a   1.000
_cell.length_b   1.000
_cell.length_c   1.000
_cell.angle_alpha   90.00
_cell.angle_beta   90.00
_cell.angle_gamma   90.00
#
_symmetry.space_group_name_H-M   'P 1'
#
loop_
_entity.id
_entity.type
_entity.pdbx_description
1 polymer ?
#
loop_
_entity_poly.entity_id
_entity_poly.type
_entity_poly.pdbx_seq_one_letter_code
_entity_poly.pdbx_strand_id
1 'polypeptide(L)'
;MFLVKSFHEGGLMMYPILALGVVMVYISLERLFVLYFRMNLNKDHFFKSLTTYLLKGDLEGMLLVCDQNPAPLSKVIKTCLIRLINKGTDADIQAALDEGALIEVPKIEKKIGYLSVIGNVATLMGLLGTITGMILSFKAVADADAATKAAMLTKGISEALNCTAFGLLVAVPAVLIYSVLQSRAQHLIDDINEVSIRTFNFILSNRERFGVTEAA
;
A
#
# COMPACT_ATOMS: atom_id res chain seq x y z
N MET A 1 -19.62 18.96 -16.22
CA MET A 1 -20.45 20.13 -15.85
C MET A 1 -21.27 19.88 -14.57
N PHE A 2 -21.92 18.72 -14.39
CA PHE A 2 -22.69 18.37 -13.17
C PHE A 2 -21.82 18.42 -11.90
N LEU A 3 -20.67 17.76 -11.87
CA LEU A 3 -19.77 17.69 -10.70
C LEU A 3 -19.27 19.05 -10.23
N VAL A 4 -18.95 19.97 -11.16
CA VAL A 4 -18.47 21.31 -10.82
C VAL A 4 -19.60 22.14 -10.20
N LYS A 5 -20.83 22.01 -10.73
CA LYS A 5 -22.01 22.68 -10.20
C LYS A 5 -22.36 22.17 -8.81
N SER A 6 -22.40 20.85 -8.62
CA SER A 6 -22.64 20.22 -7.32
C SER A 6 -21.55 20.57 -6.29
N PHE A 7 -20.30 20.78 -6.74
CA PHE A 7 -19.21 21.23 -5.86
C PHE A 7 -19.47 22.64 -5.31
N HIS A 8 -19.89 23.58 -6.15
CA HIS A 8 -20.21 24.93 -5.71
C HIS A 8 -21.46 24.99 -4.83
N GLU A 9 -22.40 24.07 -5.04
CA GLU A 9 -23.65 23.95 -4.27
C GLU A 9 -23.47 23.18 -2.94
N GLY A 10 -22.37 22.48 -2.71
CA GLY A 10 -22.15 21.60 -1.55
C GLY A 10 -21.52 22.26 -0.32
N GLY A 11 -21.30 23.59 -0.33
CA GLY A 11 -20.87 24.37 0.83
C GLY A 11 -19.40 24.17 1.25
N LEU A 12 -19.08 24.67 2.46
CA LEU A 12 -17.71 24.74 2.98
C LEU A 12 -17.05 23.35 3.16
N MET A 13 -17.84 22.32 3.47
CA MET A 13 -17.32 20.97 3.73
C MET A 13 -16.81 20.25 2.46
N MET A 14 -17.10 20.80 1.28
CA MET A 14 -16.57 20.24 0.02
C MET A 14 -15.05 20.38 -0.13
N TYR A 15 -14.46 21.46 0.40
CA TYR A 15 -13.02 21.72 0.29
C TYR A 15 -12.15 20.66 1.00
N PRO A 16 -12.42 20.29 2.26
CA PRO A 16 -11.70 19.18 2.91
C PRO A 16 -11.87 17.85 2.18
N ILE A 17 -13.07 17.53 1.67
CA ILE A 17 -13.31 16.29 0.92
C ILE A 17 -12.52 16.29 -0.39
N LEU A 18 -12.45 17.41 -1.09
CA LEU A 18 -11.63 17.57 -2.29
C LEU A 18 -10.14 17.35 -1.98
N ALA A 19 -9.63 17.95 -0.90
CA ALA A 19 -8.25 17.76 -0.47
C ALA A 19 -7.93 16.29 -0.20
N LEU A 20 -8.83 15.57 0.49
CA LEU A 20 -8.71 14.11 0.69
C LEU A 20 -8.69 13.36 -0.63
N GLY A 21 -9.54 13.74 -1.59
CA GLY A 21 -9.56 13.14 -2.93
C GLY A 21 -8.24 13.32 -3.69
N VAL A 22 -7.64 14.51 -3.65
CA VAL A 22 -6.33 14.79 -4.28
C VAL A 22 -5.23 13.94 -3.64
N VAL A 23 -5.19 13.87 -2.30
CA VAL A 23 -4.21 13.03 -1.58
C VAL A 23 -4.40 11.55 -1.90
N MET A 24 -5.65 11.08 -1.99
CA MET A 24 -6.00 9.72 -2.38
C MET A 24 -5.44 9.38 -3.77
N VAL A 25 -5.68 10.23 -4.77
CA VAL A 25 -5.19 10.04 -6.14
C VAL A 25 -3.67 10.00 -6.16
N TYR A 26 -3.00 10.92 -5.46
CA TYR A 26 -1.54 10.96 -5.38
C TYR A 26 -0.97 9.65 -4.80
N ILE A 27 -1.47 9.20 -3.63
CA ILE A 27 -1.01 7.97 -2.99
C ILE A 27 -1.29 6.76 -3.87
N SER A 28 -2.46 6.70 -4.51
CA SER A 28 -2.85 5.59 -5.38
C SER A 28 -1.90 5.45 -6.56
N LEU A 29 -1.61 6.53 -7.26
CA LEU A 29 -0.71 6.53 -8.42
C LEU A 29 0.73 6.18 -8.02
N GLU A 30 1.23 6.79 -6.93
CA GLU A 30 2.57 6.48 -6.39
C GLU A 30 2.68 4.99 -6.07
N ARG A 31 1.71 4.42 -5.35
CA ARG A 31 1.76 3.03 -4.91
C ARG A 31 1.54 2.02 -6.03
N LEU A 32 0.63 2.30 -6.96
CA LEU A 32 0.48 1.51 -8.17
C LEU A 32 1.81 1.41 -8.92
N PHE A 33 2.46 2.55 -9.16
CA PHE A 33 3.74 2.57 -9.87
C PHE A 33 4.83 1.78 -9.12
N VAL A 34 4.97 1.99 -7.81
CA VAL A 34 6.02 1.34 -7.01
C VAL A 34 5.81 -0.17 -6.94
N LEU A 35 4.58 -0.66 -6.65
CA LEU A 35 4.34 -2.10 -6.47
C LEU A 35 4.36 -2.87 -7.79
N TYR A 36 3.88 -2.27 -8.88
CA TYR A 36 3.79 -2.98 -10.17
C TYR A 36 5.04 -2.85 -11.04
N PHE A 37 5.80 -1.73 -10.93
CA PHE A 37 6.96 -1.51 -11.79
C PHE A 37 8.30 -1.63 -11.05
N ARG A 38 8.40 -1.09 -9.83
CA ARG A 38 9.67 -1.05 -9.12
C ARG A 38 9.93 -2.29 -8.26
N MET A 39 8.89 -2.87 -7.65
CA MET A 39 9.02 -4.01 -6.74
C MET A 39 8.70 -5.35 -7.40
N ASN A 40 8.24 -5.33 -8.66
CA ASN A 40 7.88 -6.54 -9.38
C ASN A 40 9.13 -7.28 -9.83
N LEU A 41 9.28 -8.53 -9.39
CA LEU A 41 10.33 -9.45 -9.80
C LEU A 41 9.67 -10.81 -10.08
N ASN A 42 10.07 -11.45 -11.19
CA ASN A 42 9.63 -12.82 -11.45
C ASN A 42 10.39 -13.77 -10.53
N LYS A 43 9.72 -14.23 -9.46
CA LYS A 43 10.30 -15.08 -8.42
C LYS A 43 10.90 -16.38 -8.98
N ASP A 44 10.23 -17.02 -9.95
CA ASP A 44 10.68 -18.31 -10.48
C ASP A 44 11.95 -18.15 -11.33
N HIS A 45 12.00 -17.10 -12.15
CA HIS A 45 13.19 -16.78 -12.92
C HIS A 45 14.36 -16.40 -12.01
N PHE A 46 14.10 -15.57 -10.99
CA PHE A 46 15.09 -15.17 -10.01
C PHE A 46 15.64 -16.36 -9.23
N PHE A 47 14.77 -17.22 -8.69
CA PHE A 47 15.16 -18.41 -7.96
C PHE A 47 15.96 -19.40 -8.84
N LYS A 48 15.54 -19.58 -10.10
CA LYS A 48 16.25 -20.42 -11.06
C LYS A 48 17.67 -19.91 -11.36
N SER A 49 17.80 -18.59 -11.51
CA SER A 49 19.11 -17.96 -11.69
C SER A 49 20.00 -18.15 -10.47
N LEU A 50 19.46 -17.91 -9.26
CA LEU A 50 20.18 -18.17 -8.00
C LEU A 50 20.62 -19.63 -7.88
N THR A 51 19.73 -20.58 -8.15
CA THR A 51 20.02 -22.02 -8.06
C THR A 51 21.14 -22.42 -9.01
N THR A 52 21.22 -21.81 -10.20
CA THR A 52 22.28 -22.12 -11.17
C THR A 52 23.68 -21.75 -10.65
N TYR A 53 23.83 -20.60 -10.01
CA TYR A 53 25.09 -20.17 -9.39
C TYR A 53 25.36 -20.94 -8.09
N LEU A 54 24.34 -21.23 -7.32
CA LEU A 54 24.39 -21.97 -6.08
C LEU A 54 24.90 -23.40 -6.28
N LEU A 55 24.48 -24.10 -7.34
CA LEU A 55 24.97 -25.43 -7.73
C LEU A 55 26.45 -25.42 -8.13
N LYS A 56 26.95 -24.28 -8.63
CA LYS A 56 28.36 -24.08 -8.99
C LYS A 56 29.24 -23.69 -7.80
N GLY A 57 28.63 -23.35 -6.64
CA GLY A 57 29.34 -22.79 -5.49
C GLY A 57 29.80 -21.34 -5.70
N ASP A 58 29.28 -20.65 -6.72
CA ASP A 58 29.67 -19.28 -7.06
C ASP A 58 28.83 -18.26 -6.29
N LEU A 59 29.29 -17.94 -5.08
CA LEU A 59 28.64 -16.96 -4.19
C LEU A 59 28.72 -15.52 -4.73
N GLU A 60 29.79 -15.19 -5.45
CA GLU A 60 29.94 -13.85 -6.04
C GLU A 60 28.95 -13.63 -7.18
N GLY A 61 28.76 -14.65 -8.04
CA GLY A 61 27.75 -14.65 -9.09
C GLY A 61 26.33 -14.49 -8.53
N MET A 62 26.01 -15.11 -7.39
CA MET A 62 24.73 -14.95 -6.71
C MET A 62 24.52 -13.51 -6.20
N LEU A 63 25.56 -12.89 -5.62
CA LEU A 63 25.47 -11.49 -5.19
C LEU A 63 25.24 -10.55 -6.37
N LEU A 64 25.91 -10.78 -7.51
CA LEU A 64 25.69 -10.00 -8.74
C LEU A 64 24.25 -10.09 -9.23
N VAL A 65 23.63 -11.28 -9.20
CA VAL A 65 22.20 -11.46 -9.55
C VAL A 65 21.30 -10.65 -8.62
N CYS A 66 21.61 -10.62 -7.32
CA CYS A 66 20.87 -9.82 -6.36
C CYS A 66 21.04 -8.31 -6.60
N ASP A 67 22.26 -7.85 -6.92
CA ASP A 67 22.56 -6.43 -7.14
C ASP A 67 21.95 -5.86 -8.43
N GLN A 68 21.78 -6.70 -9.45
CA GLN A 68 21.11 -6.31 -10.70
C GLN A 68 19.61 -6.07 -10.51
N ASN A 69 19.02 -6.57 -9.43
CA ASN A 69 17.58 -6.47 -9.17
C ASN A 69 17.29 -5.65 -7.91
N PRO A 70 16.74 -4.44 -8.02
CA PRO A 70 16.47 -3.57 -6.87
C PRO A 70 15.23 -3.99 -6.06
N ALA A 71 14.58 -5.11 -6.40
CA ALA A 71 13.38 -5.61 -5.75
C ALA A 71 13.64 -5.98 -4.28
N PRO A 72 12.63 -5.86 -3.39
CA PRO A 72 12.75 -6.25 -1.98
C PRO A 72 13.22 -7.69 -1.78
N LEU A 73 12.69 -8.63 -2.56
CA LEU A 73 13.10 -10.04 -2.53
C LEU A 73 14.62 -10.21 -2.71
N SER A 74 15.21 -9.54 -3.69
CA SER A 74 16.66 -9.62 -3.96
C SER A 74 17.49 -9.11 -2.80
N LYS A 75 17.01 -8.08 -2.08
CA LYS A 75 17.70 -7.51 -0.93
C LYS A 75 17.68 -8.45 0.27
N VAL A 76 16.53 -9.10 0.52
CA VAL A 76 16.42 -10.10 1.60
C VAL A 76 17.36 -11.28 1.34
N ILE A 77 17.39 -11.80 0.13
CA ILE A 77 18.31 -12.90 -0.22
C ILE A 77 19.77 -12.44 -0.16
N LYS A 78 20.06 -11.20 -0.54
CA LYS A 78 21.43 -10.65 -0.43
C LYS A 78 21.95 -10.65 1.01
N THR A 79 21.13 -10.27 1.99
CA THR A 79 21.53 -10.31 3.42
C THR A 79 21.91 -11.72 3.87
N CYS A 80 21.12 -12.71 3.45
CA CYS A 80 21.41 -14.11 3.69
C CYS A 80 22.75 -14.56 3.06
N LEU A 81 22.98 -14.22 1.78
CA LEU A 81 24.20 -14.58 1.07
C LEU A 81 25.46 -13.97 1.70
N ILE A 82 25.39 -12.72 2.15
CA ILE A 82 26.49 -12.06 2.86
C ILE A 82 26.82 -12.83 4.15
N ARG A 83 25.80 -13.30 4.87
CA ARG A 83 26.03 -14.08 6.10
C ARG A 83 26.64 -15.44 5.80
N LEU A 84 26.20 -16.08 4.71
CA LEU A 84 26.77 -17.35 4.23
C LEU A 84 28.26 -17.21 3.85
N ILE A 85 28.63 -16.15 3.12
CA ILE A 85 30.03 -15.86 2.75
C ILE A 85 30.90 -15.67 4.00
N ASN A 86 30.36 -15.03 5.04
CA ASN A 86 31.03 -14.85 6.31
C ASN A 86 31.04 -16.10 7.20
N LYS A 87 30.69 -17.28 6.64
CA LYS A 87 30.67 -18.58 7.33
C LYS A 87 29.79 -18.58 8.58
N GLY A 88 28.65 -17.87 8.54
CA GLY A 88 27.67 -17.87 9.61
C GLY A 88 27.05 -19.24 9.86
N THR A 89 26.59 -19.48 11.08
CA THR A 89 25.82 -20.68 11.44
C THR A 89 24.46 -20.70 10.74
N ASP A 90 23.74 -21.83 10.79
CA ASP A 90 22.38 -21.92 10.25
C ASP A 90 21.43 -20.93 10.93
N ALA A 91 21.60 -20.75 12.25
CA ALA A 91 20.86 -19.75 13.00
C ALA A 91 21.16 -18.31 12.54
N ASP A 92 22.44 -18.03 12.20
CA ASP A 92 22.83 -16.72 11.68
C ASP A 92 22.25 -16.45 10.29
N ILE A 93 22.20 -17.47 9.43
CA ILE A 93 21.63 -17.37 8.08
C ILE A 93 20.12 -17.15 8.16
N GLN A 94 19.43 -17.89 9.03
CA GLN A 94 18.00 -17.69 9.28
C GLN A 94 17.74 -16.30 9.84
N ALA A 95 18.49 -15.87 10.85
CA ALA A 95 18.36 -14.53 11.44
C ALA A 95 18.59 -13.42 10.40
N ALA A 96 19.50 -13.60 9.45
CA ALA A 96 19.75 -12.64 8.38
C ALA A 96 18.58 -12.54 7.38
N LEU A 97 17.89 -13.65 7.08
CA LEU A 97 16.66 -13.63 6.27
C LEU A 97 15.54 -12.90 6.99
N ASP A 98 15.35 -13.20 8.27
CA ASP A 98 14.32 -12.57 9.10
C ASP A 98 14.59 -11.05 9.26
N GLU A 99 15.85 -10.65 9.50
CA GLU A 99 16.26 -9.24 9.54
C GLU A 99 15.99 -8.55 8.20
N GLY A 100 16.36 -9.18 7.08
CA GLY A 100 16.11 -8.65 5.74
C GLY A 100 14.61 -8.46 5.47
N ALA A 101 13.78 -9.42 5.86
CA ALA A 101 12.33 -9.34 5.74
C ALA A 101 11.75 -8.22 6.61
N LEU A 102 12.18 -8.11 7.87
CA LEU A 102 11.76 -7.03 8.79
C LEU A 102 12.08 -5.64 8.24
N ILE A 103 13.15 -5.48 7.46
CA ILE A 103 13.54 -4.20 6.86
C ILE A 103 12.74 -3.92 5.57
N GLU A 104 12.48 -4.92 4.73
CA GLU A 104 11.90 -4.71 3.40
C GLU A 104 10.36 -4.80 3.38
N VAL A 105 9.74 -5.64 4.22
CA VAL A 105 8.27 -5.78 4.28
C VAL A 105 7.55 -4.46 4.60
N PRO A 106 7.98 -3.65 5.59
CA PRO A 106 7.33 -2.37 5.86
C PRO A 106 7.41 -1.37 4.70
N LYS A 107 8.42 -1.50 3.83
CA LYS A 107 8.54 -0.65 2.63
C LYS A 107 7.50 -1.00 1.56
N ILE A 108 7.10 -2.28 1.49
CA ILE A 108 6.03 -2.74 0.60
C ILE A 108 4.69 -2.19 1.07
N GLU A 109 4.39 -2.31 2.37
CA GLU A 109 3.11 -1.90 2.96
C GLU A 109 2.99 -0.37 3.16
N LYS A 110 4.10 0.34 3.08
CA LYS A 110 4.17 1.79 3.34
C LYS A 110 3.07 2.54 2.58
N LYS A 111 2.37 3.45 3.27
CA LYS A 111 1.31 4.33 2.75
C LYS A 111 0.01 3.64 2.26
N ILE A 112 -0.04 2.32 2.10
CA ILE A 112 -1.25 1.66 1.60
C ILE A 112 -2.41 1.86 2.59
N GLY A 113 -2.15 1.72 3.89
CA GLY A 113 -3.15 1.89 4.95
C GLY A 113 -3.83 3.26 4.96
N TYR A 114 -3.13 4.32 4.51
CA TYR A 114 -3.74 5.66 4.45
C TYR A 114 -4.93 5.74 3.49
N LEU A 115 -4.98 4.92 2.44
CA LEU A 115 -6.13 4.89 1.52
C LEU A 115 -7.41 4.45 2.23
N SER A 116 -7.34 3.45 3.11
CA SER A 116 -8.47 3.02 3.93
C SER A 116 -8.91 4.12 4.89
N VAL A 117 -7.96 4.80 5.53
CA VAL A 117 -8.26 5.92 6.43
C VAL A 117 -8.92 7.07 5.67
N ILE A 118 -8.40 7.43 4.49
CA ILE A 118 -8.98 8.49 3.65
C ILE A 118 -10.42 8.14 3.25
N GLY A 119 -10.69 6.89 2.84
CA GLY A 119 -12.02 6.44 2.51
C GLY A 119 -13.01 6.61 3.68
N ASN A 120 -12.61 6.15 4.87
CA ASN A 120 -13.42 6.30 6.07
C ASN A 120 -13.66 7.78 6.45
N VAL A 121 -12.58 8.58 6.46
CA VAL A 121 -12.68 10.02 6.81
C VAL A 121 -13.52 10.78 5.79
N ALA A 122 -13.38 10.50 4.48
CA ALA A 122 -14.19 11.14 3.44
C ALA A 122 -15.69 10.86 3.63
N THR A 123 -16.06 9.61 4.00
CA THR A 123 -17.46 9.26 4.31
C THR A 123 -17.96 10.04 5.53
N LEU A 124 -17.18 10.08 6.61
CA LEU A 124 -17.54 10.80 7.84
C LEU A 124 -17.64 12.31 7.60
N MET A 125 -16.77 12.89 6.80
CA MET A 125 -16.83 14.29 6.39
C MET A 125 -18.07 14.59 5.55
N GLY A 126 -18.44 13.68 4.64
CA GLY A 126 -19.70 13.78 3.89
C GLY A 126 -20.93 13.77 4.81
N LEU A 127 -20.96 12.86 5.79
CA LEU A 127 -22.02 12.78 6.79
C LEU A 127 -22.06 14.04 7.67
N LEU A 128 -20.91 14.53 8.12
CA LEU A 128 -20.81 15.77 8.89
C LEU A 128 -21.38 16.95 8.07
N GLY A 129 -21.11 16.98 6.76
CA GLY A 129 -21.66 17.98 5.86
C GLY A 129 -23.19 17.95 5.79
N THR A 130 -23.83 16.77 5.79
CA THR A 130 -25.29 16.68 5.85
C THR A 130 -25.86 17.20 7.16
N ILE A 131 -25.26 16.82 8.29
CA ILE A 131 -25.73 17.28 9.61
C ILE A 131 -25.63 18.80 9.71
N THR A 132 -24.47 19.37 9.36
CA THR A 132 -24.26 20.83 9.44
C THR A 132 -25.13 21.59 8.44
N GLY A 133 -25.28 21.09 7.21
CA GLY A 133 -26.14 21.69 6.18
C GLY A 133 -27.61 21.72 6.59
N MET A 134 -28.11 20.61 7.16
CA MET A 134 -29.50 20.56 7.67
C MET A 134 -29.71 21.49 8.86
N ILE A 135 -28.78 21.53 9.83
CA ILE A 135 -28.89 22.45 10.97
C ILE A 135 -28.97 23.92 10.49
N LEU A 136 -28.11 24.30 9.56
CA LEU A 136 -28.12 25.68 9.00
C LEU A 136 -29.42 25.98 8.24
N SER A 137 -29.94 24.99 7.50
CA SER A 137 -31.20 25.11 6.76
C SER A 137 -32.40 25.34 7.69
N PHE A 138 -32.51 24.56 8.76
CA PHE A 138 -33.57 24.74 9.75
C PHE A 138 -33.47 26.08 10.48
N LYS A 139 -32.25 26.54 10.82
CA LYS A 139 -32.05 27.90 11.40
C LYS A 139 -32.51 28.98 10.44
N ALA A 140 -32.12 28.92 9.18
CA ALA A 140 -32.51 29.92 8.18
C ALA A 140 -34.03 29.97 7.95
N VAL A 141 -34.73 28.84 8.03
CA VAL A 141 -36.17 28.73 7.88
C VAL A 141 -36.93 29.26 9.10
N ALA A 142 -36.35 29.23 10.30
CA ALA A 142 -37.00 29.75 11.51
C ALA A 142 -37.32 31.25 11.40
N ASP A 143 -36.38 32.03 10.81
CA ASP A 143 -36.47 33.47 10.71
C ASP A 143 -37.01 33.96 9.35
N ALA A 144 -37.38 33.08 8.42
CA ALA A 144 -37.82 33.44 7.08
C ALA A 144 -39.33 33.63 6.95
N ASP A 145 -39.75 34.41 5.95
CA ASP A 145 -41.17 34.58 5.59
C ASP A 145 -41.75 33.27 5.00
N ALA A 146 -43.05 33.05 5.19
CA ALA A 146 -43.77 31.87 4.76
C ALA A 146 -43.57 31.52 3.25
N ALA A 147 -43.45 32.53 2.39
CA ALA A 147 -43.27 32.38 0.95
C ALA A 147 -41.86 31.83 0.56
N THR A 148 -40.84 32.09 1.38
CA THR A 148 -39.42 31.72 1.10
C THR A 148 -38.98 30.47 1.84
N LYS A 149 -39.68 30.02 2.89
CA LYS A 149 -39.34 28.87 3.72
C LYS A 149 -39.08 27.62 2.92
N ALA A 150 -39.97 27.24 2.00
CA ALA A 150 -39.85 26.02 1.20
C ALA A 150 -38.62 26.06 0.29
N ALA A 151 -38.31 27.18 -0.35
CA ALA A 151 -37.16 27.34 -1.22
C ALA A 151 -35.84 27.26 -0.44
N MET A 152 -35.76 27.88 0.74
CA MET A 152 -34.58 27.82 1.61
C MET A 152 -34.33 26.43 2.13
N LEU A 153 -35.37 25.72 2.55
CA LEU A 153 -35.27 24.33 3.01
C LEU A 153 -34.77 23.40 1.90
N THR A 154 -35.37 23.51 0.70
CA THR A 154 -34.99 22.70 -0.46
C THR A 154 -33.50 22.93 -0.84
N LYS A 155 -33.04 24.19 -0.83
CA LYS A 155 -31.64 24.54 -1.11
C LYS A 155 -30.69 23.90 -0.10
N GLY A 156 -30.97 24.01 1.19
CA GLY A 156 -30.10 23.46 2.22
C GLY A 156 -30.08 21.94 2.27
N ILE A 157 -31.20 21.29 2.00
CA ILE A 157 -31.23 19.84 1.85
C ILE A 157 -30.40 19.40 0.64
N SER A 158 -30.51 20.11 -0.50
CA SER A 158 -29.69 19.83 -1.69
C SER A 158 -28.19 19.98 -1.41
N GLU A 159 -27.80 21.04 -0.71
CA GLU A 159 -26.41 21.27 -0.29
C GLU A 159 -25.88 20.13 0.58
N ALA A 160 -26.66 19.72 1.58
CA ALA A 160 -26.34 18.62 2.46
C ALA A 160 -26.15 17.30 1.71
N LEU A 161 -27.10 16.93 0.83
CA LEU A 161 -27.03 15.70 0.03
C LEU A 161 -25.83 15.68 -0.93
N ASN A 162 -25.50 16.83 -1.56
CA ASN A 162 -24.33 16.96 -2.42
C ASN A 162 -23.03 16.67 -1.65
N CYS A 163 -22.93 17.13 -0.41
CA CYS A 163 -21.75 16.88 0.42
C CYS A 163 -21.51 15.40 0.68
N THR A 164 -22.58 14.65 1.02
CA THR A 164 -22.46 13.18 1.20
C THR A 164 -22.14 12.47 -0.10
N ALA A 165 -22.76 12.86 -1.21
CA ALA A 165 -22.47 12.26 -2.52
C ALA A 165 -20.99 12.44 -2.91
N PHE A 166 -20.40 13.59 -2.65
CA PHE A 166 -18.97 13.83 -2.86
C PHE A 166 -18.09 13.03 -1.89
N GLY A 167 -18.46 12.92 -0.63
CA GLY A 167 -17.76 12.05 0.33
C GLY A 167 -17.67 10.60 -0.16
N LEU A 168 -18.77 10.06 -0.66
CA LEU A 168 -18.84 8.71 -1.24
C LEU A 168 -18.06 8.60 -2.55
N LEU A 169 -18.06 9.63 -3.39
CA LEU A 169 -17.30 9.67 -4.64
C LEU A 169 -15.79 9.52 -4.39
N VAL A 170 -15.29 10.03 -3.27
CA VAL A 170 -13.89 9.85 -2.84
C VAL A 170 -13.71 8.52 -2.11
N ALA A 171 -14.61 8.17 -1.23
CA ALA A 171 -14.49 7.00 -0.35
C ALA A 171 -14.50 5.67 -1.11
N VAL A 172 -15.43 5.49 -2.04
CA VAL A 172 -15.59 4.22 -2.77
C VAL A 172 -14.35 3.87 -3.57
N PRO A 173 -13.78 4.75 -4.42
CA PRO A 173 -12.52 4.44 -5.11
C PRO A 173 -11.34 4.23 -4.15
N ALA A 174 -11.25 4.98 -3.04
CA ALA A 174 -10.18 4.83 -2.07
C ALA A 174 -10.14 3.42 -1.46
N VAL A 175 -11.29 2.89 -1.05
CA VAL A 175 -11.42 1.54 -0.47
C VAL A 175 -11.14 0.45 -1.51
N LEU A 176 -11.63 0.62 -2.74
CA LEU A 176 -11.37 -0.34 -3.82
C LEU A 176 -9.88 -0.39 -4.18
N ILE A 177 -9.23 0.75 -4.35
CA ILE A 177 -7.81 0.82 -4.66
C ILE A 177 -6.98 0.29 -3.48
N TYR A 178 -7.36 0.60 -2.23
CA TYR A 178 -6.74 0.02 -1.04
C TYR A 178 -6.73 -1.51 -1.09
N SER A 179 -7.89 -2.12 -1.36
CA SER A 179 -8.02 -3.58 -1.42
C SER A 179 -7.11 -4.20 -2.49
N VAL A 180 -7.05 -3.62 -3.68
CA VAL A 180 -6.19 -4.09 -4.77
C VAL A 180 -4.71 -3.97 -4.41
N LEU A 181 -4.28 -2.81 -3.86
CA LEU A 181 -2.89 -2.59 -3.47
C LEU A 181 -2.47 -3.47 -2.30
N GLN A 182 -3.35 -3.68 -1.33
CA GLN A 182 -3.11 -4.56 -0.18
C GLN A 182 -2.93 -6.01 -0.62
N SER A 183 -3.79 -6.50 -1.52
CA SER A 183 -3.65 -7.84 -2.11
C SER A 183 -2.32 -7.98 -2.84
N ARG A 184 -1.93 -6.97 -3.64
CA ARG A 184 -0.64 -6.99 -4.34
C ARG A 184 0.56 -6.95 -3.40
N ALA A 185 0.50 -6.15 -2.34
CA ALA A 185 1.53 -6.10 -1.31
C ALA A 185 1.70 -7.46 -0.61
N GLN A 186 0.59 -8.11 -0.25
CA GLN A 186 0.60 -9.43 0.36
C GLN A 186 1.25 -10.47 -0.55
N HIS A 187 0.92 -10.48 -1.86
CA HIS A 187 1.59 -11.38 -2.81
C HIS A 187 3.11 -11.21 -2.86
N LEU A 188 3.59 -9.95 -2.81
CA LEU A 188 5.04 -9.69 -2.79
C LEU A 188 5.68 -10.18 -1.49
N ILE A 189 4.99 -10.08 -0.36
CA ILE A 189 5.46 -10.59 0.94
C ILE A 189 5.49 -12.12 0.93
N ASP A 190 4.45 -12.76 0.39
CA ASP A 190 4.39 -14.22 0.25
C ASP A 190 5.50 -14.75 -0.66
N ASP A 191 5.81 -14.05 -1.76
CA ASP A 191 6.94 -14.37 -2.64
C ASP A 191 8.29 -14.26 -1.91
N ILE A 192 8.47 -13.26 -1.05
CA ILE A 192 9.67 -13.12 -0.21
C ILE A 192 9.79 -14.32 0.74
N ASN A 193 8.73 -14.65 1.45
CA ASN A 193 8.72 -15.75 2.41
C ASN A 193 9.00 -17.09 1.72
N GLU A 194 8.33 -17.36 0.60
CA GLU A 194 8.50 -18.59 -0.17
C GLU A 194 9.94 -18.76 -0.66
N VAL A 195 10.50 -17.74 -1.30
CA VAL A 195 11.87 -17.80 -1.85
C VAL A 195 12.91 -17.84 -0.73
N SER A 196 12.67 -17.16 0.39
CA SER A 196 13.56 -17.20 1.56
C SER A 196 13.66 -18.61 2.13
N ILE A 197 12.52 -19.28 2.35
CA ILE A 197 12.49 -20.67 2.85
C ILE A 197 13.14 -21.63 1.84
N ARG A 198 12.84 -21.48 0.56
CA ARG A 198 13.45 -22.32 -0.50
C ARG A 198 14.97 -22.14 -0.55
N THR A 199 15.44 -20.90 -0.46
CA THR A 199 16.88 -20.57 -0.48
C THR A 199 17.57 -21.12 0.75
N PHE A 200 16.99 -20.95 1.94
CA PHE A 200 17.51 -21.49 3.18
C PHE A 200 17.66 -23.02 3.13
N ASN A 201 16.59 -23.73 2.78
CA ASN A 201 16.60 -25.19 2.67
C ASN A 201 17.62 -25.70 1.63
N PHE A 202 17.77 -24.95 0.52
CA PHE A 202 18.75 -25.32 -0.49
C PHE A 202 20.19 -25.11 0.02
N ILE A 203 20.47 -24.05 0.75
CA ILE A 203 21.77 -23.80 1.39
C ILE A 203 22.10 -24.93 2.37
N LEU A 204 21.16 -25.29 3.25
CA LEU A 204 21.33 -26.37 4.21
C LEU A 204 21.66 -27.69 3.52
N SER A 205 20.92 -28.05 2.47
CA SER A 205 21.12 -29.31 1.73
C SER A 205 22.45 -29.37 0.96
N ASN A 206 23.11 -28.25 0.71
CA ASN A 206 24.36 -28.18 -0.06
C ASN A 206 25.52 -27.53 0.71
N ARG A 207 25.45 -27.53 2.03
CA ARG A 207 26.38 -26.80 2.90
C ARG A 207 27.85 -27.20 2.72
N GLU A 208 28.10 -28.46 2.49
CA GLU A 208 29.44 -28.98 2.24
C GLU A 208 30.14 -28.31 1.03
N ARG A 209 29.36 -27.90 0.03
CA ARG A 209 29.88 -27.22 -1.17
C ARG A 209 30.36 -25.79 -0.91
N PHE A 210 29.88 -25.17 0.16
CA PHE A 210 30.26 -23.81 0.55
C PHE A 210 31.40 -23.75 1.58
N GLY A 211 31.99 -24.94 1.95
CA GLY A 211 33.10 -25.00 2.90
C GLY A 211 32.74 -24.55 4.32
N VAL A 212 31.46 -24.53 4.65
CA VAL A 212 30.95 -24.19 5.98
C VAL A 212 30.65 -25.50 6.70
N THR A 213 31.68 -26.08 7.35
CA THR A 213 31.52 -27.21 8.26
C THR A 213 30.80 -26.77 9.52
N GLU A 214 29.86 -27.57 10.04
CA GLU A 214 29.25 -27.31 11.37
C GLU A 214 30.37 -27.11 12.39
N ALA A 215 30.35 -25.93 13.04
CA ALA A 215 31.06 -25.78 14.30
C ALA A 215 30.26 -26.58 15.32
N ALA A 216 30.85 -27.72 15.76
CA ALA A 216 30.31 -28.56 16.80
C ALA A 216 30.08 -27.80 18.11
#